data_29a5bd4a588d5db43c62d771e0f89893
#
_entry.id   29a5bd4a588d5db43c62d771e0f89893
#
_cell.length_a   1.000
_cell.length_b   1.000
_cell.length_c   1.000
_cell.angle_alpha   90.00
_cell.angle_beta   90.00
_cell.angle_gamma   90.00
#
_symmetry.space_group_name_H-M   'P 1'
#
loop_
_entity.id
_entity.type
_entity.pdbx_description
1 polymer ?
#
loop_
_entity_poly.entity_id
_entity_poly.type
_entity_poly.pdbx_seq_one_letter_code
_entity_poly.pdbx_strand_id
1 'polypeptide(L)'
;MHEYPTLENITEEYFTKHPEEIEDFLTESFSEYAKDGNSSTLLSQLRVIARIKGVTTLAGEVGMTRQGLQKALSSKGNPRLDNINAIVQALGYHLMPQKQEQSVE
;
A
#
# COMPACT_ATOMS: atom_id res chain seq x y z
N MET A 1 27.89 -12.28 -6.90
CA MET A 1 27.10 -11.29 -7.64
C MET A 1 26.45 -10.35 -6.65
N HIS A 2 26.60 -9.08 -6.88
CA HIS A 2 25.99 -8.07 -6.02
C HIS A 2 24.63 -7.70 -6.57
N GLU A 3 23.65 -7.73 -5.69
CA GLU A 3 22.34 -7.21 -6.02
C GLU A 3 22.20 -5.86 -5.33
N TYR A 4 21.86 -4.88 -6.11
CA TYR A 4 21.56 -3.56 -5.55
C TYR A 4 20.15 -3.58 -4.97
N PRO A 5 19.96 -2.97 -3.82
CA PRO A 5 18.61 -2.90 -3.25
C PRO A 5 17.69 -2.13 -4.18
N THR A 6 16.45 -2.61 -4.29
CA THR A 6 15.44 -1.91 -5.06
C THR A 6 14.94 -0.72 -4.25
N LEU A 7 14.24 0.19 -4.94
CA LEU A 7 13.59 1.29 -4.23
C LEU A 7 12.64 0.77 -3.17
N GLU A 8 11.92 -0.33 -3.48
CA GLU A 8 11.01 -0.92 -2.49
C GLU A 8 11.76 -1.43 -1.28
N ASN A 9 12.94 -2.04 -1.48
CA ASN A 9 13.74 -2.53 -0.36
C ASN A 9 14.22 -1.39 0.51
N ILE A 10 14.64 -0.30 -0.09
CA ILE A 10 15.10 0.89 0.64
C ILE A 10 13.96 1.49 1.43
N THR A 11 12.79 1.61 0.82
CA THR A 11 11.60 2.15 1.47
C THR A 11 11.18 1.27 2.63
N GLU A 12 11.19 -0.05 2.42
CA GLU A 12 10.83 -0.99 3.48
C GLU A 12 11.76 -0.87 4.68
N GLU A 13 13.06 -0.77 4.42
CA GLU A 13 14.03 -0.63 5.49
C GLU A 13 13.81 0.67 6.27
N TYR A 14 13.55 1.75 5.55
CA TYR A 14 13.31 3.04 6.19
C TYR A 14 12.11 2.97 7.14
N PHE A 15 10.98 2.47 6.66
CA PHE A 15 9.76 2.46 7.47
C PHE A 15 9.75 1.38 8.53
N THR A 16 10.58 0.34 8.36
CA THR A 16 10.79 -0.62 9.44
C THR A 16 11.44 0.07 10.63
N LYS A 17 12.34 1.02 10.37
CA LYS A 17 13.02 1.78 11.42
C LYS A 17 12.21 2.98 11.90
N HIS A 18 11.26 3.43 11.10
CA HIS A 18 10.46 4.62 11.39
C HIS A 18 8.98 4.33 11.23
N PRO A 19 8.44 3.39 12.02
CA PRO A 19 7.01 3.03 11.87
C PRO A 19 6.08 4.18 12.16
N GLU A 20 6.53 5.18 12.93
CA GLU A 20 5.69 6.34 13.23
C GLU A 20 5.40 7.19 11.98
N GLU A 21 6.16 6.98 10.89
CA GLU A 21 5.96 7.74 9.66
C GLU A 21 5.09 7.02 8.64
N ILE A 22 4.64 5.78 8.95
CA ILE A 22 3.85 4.99 8.01
C ILE A 22 2.50 5.65 7.71
N GLU A 23 1.88 6.25 8.71
CA GLU A 23 0.58 6.89 8.51
C GLU A 23 0.67 7.98 7.44
N ASP A 24 1.67 8.86 7.56
CA ASP A 24 1.84 9.93 6.57
C ASP A 24 2.17 9.36 5.20
N PHE A 25 2.97 8.30 5.16
CA PHE A 25 3.32 7.65 3.90
C PHE A 25 2.08 7.11 3.20
N LEU A 26 1.21 6.42 3.93
CA LEU A 26 -0.01 5.87 3.34
C LEU A 26 -0.96 6.97 2.90
N THR A 27 -1.12 8.00 3.72
CA THR A 27 -1.97 9.13 3.36
C THR A 27 -1.49 9.78 2.08
N GLU A 28 -0.18 9.98 1.96
CA GLU A 28 0.40 10.58 0.77
C GLU A 28 0.24 9.67 -0.44
N SER A 29 0.41 8.35 -0.23
CA SER A 29 0.25 7.37 -1.32
C SER A 29 -1.13 7.44 -1.94
N PHE A 30 -2.16 7.46 -1.10
CA PHE A 30 -3.53 7.54 -1.60
C PHE A 30 -3.84 8.92 -2.18
N SER A 31 -3.27 9.97 -1.60
CA SER A 31 -3.44 11.31 -2.13
C SER A 31 -2.87 11.43 -3.54
N GLU A 32 -1.69 10.87 -3.77
CA GLU A 32 -1.09 10.87 -5.11
C GLU A 32 -1.90 10.06 -6.09
N TYR A 33 -2.41 8.89 -5.65
CA TYR A 33 -3.27 8.09 -6.49
C TYR A 33 -4.54 8.86 -6.88
N ALA A 34 -5.09 9.62 -5.94
CA ALA A 34 -6.29 10.41 -6.22
C ALA A 34 -6.03 11.45 -7.30
N LYS A 35 -4.79 11.93 -7.42
CA LYS A 35 -4.45 12.94 -8.41
C LYS A 35 -4.15 12.35 -9.78
N ASP A 36 -3.40 11.25 -9.84
CA ASP A 36 -2.89 10.74 -11.10
C ASP A 36 -3.48 9.42 -11.53
N GLY A 37 -4.20 8.73 -10.66
CA GLY A 37 -4.80 7.44 -10.98
C GLY A 37 -3.79 6.33 -11.22
N ASN A 38 -2.55 6.51 -10.81
CA ASN A 38 -1.50 5.53 -11.04
C ASN A 38 -1.57 4.42 -10.00
N SER A 39 -2.33 3.37 -10.32
CA SER A 39 -2.50 2.26 -9.39
C SER A 39 -1.22 1.46 -9.19
N SER A 40 -0.36 1.41 -10.20
CA SER A 40 0.89 0.67 -10.09
C SER A 40 1.76 1.21 -8.96
N THR A 41 1.87 2.54 -8.87
CA THR A 41 2.63 3.17 -7.79
C THR A 41 1.99 2.90 -6.44
N LEU A 42 0.67 3.05 -6.35
CA LEU A 42 -0.02 2.80 -5.09
C LEU A 42 0.17 1.35 -4.63
N LEU A 43 0.06 0.40 -5.56
CA LEU A 43 0.24 -1.01 -5.22
C LEU A 43 1.65 -1.29 -4.74
N SER A 44 2.66 -0.65 -5.35
CA SER A 44 4.03 -0.79 -4.90
C SER A 44 4.18 -0.33 -3.44
N GLN A 45 3.56 0.79 -3.11
CA GLN A 45 3.64 1.34 -1.76
C GLN A 45 2.90 0.47 -0.75
N LEU A 46 1.75 -0.08 -1.14
CA LEU A 46 1.04 -1.01 -0.28
C LEU A 46 1.83 -2.31 -0.07
N ARG A 47 2.56 -2.76 -1.11
CA ARG A 47 3.41 -3.95 -0.97
C ARG A 47 4.47 -3.75 0.10
N VAL A 48 5.09 -2.57 0.13
CA VAL A 48 6.11 -2.26 1.13
C VAL A 48 5.52 -2.40 2.53
N ILE A 49 4.38 -1.78 2.75
CA ILE A 49 3.76 -1.80 4.08
C ILE A 49 3.31 -3.22 4.43
N ALA A 50 2.80 -3.97 3.45
CA ALA A 50 2.40 -5.35 3.68
C ALA A 50 3.59 -6.21 4.12
N ARG A 51 4.76 -5.99 3.53
CA ARG A 51 5.96 -6.74 3.93
C ARG A 51 6.41 -6.37 5.35
N ILE A 52 6.28 -5.10 5.72
CA ILE A 52 6.62 -4.66 7.07
C ILE A 52 5.70 -5.33 8.09
N LYS A 53 4.42 -5.37 7.82
CA LYS A 53 3.46 -6.05 8.69
C LYS A 53 3.64 -7.56 8.69
N GLY A 54 4.09 -8.11 7.57
CA GLY A 54 4.22 -9.53 7.37
C GLY A 54 3.13 -10.04 6.43
N VAL A 55 3.54 -10.50 5.25
CA VAL A 55 2.60 -10.85 4.20
C VAL A 55 1.67 -11.99 4.64
N THR A 56 2.22 -13.00 5.31
CA THR A 56 1.40 -14.13 5.77
C THR A 56 0.38 -13.69 6.81
N THR A 57 0.82 -12.84 7.76
CA THR A 57 -0.07 -12.32 8.80
C THR A 57 -1.19 -11.50 8.16
N LEU A 58 -0.84 -10.59 7.26
CA LEU A 58 -1.83 -9.74 6.62
C LEU A 58 -2.80 -10.56 5.80
N ALA A 59 -2.30 -11.54 5.04
CA ALA A 59 -3.16 -12.40 4.23
C ALA A 59 -4.19 -13.11 5.10
N GLY A 60 -3.76 -13.63 6.26
CA GLY A 60 -4.68 -14.27 7.18
C GLY A 60 -5.75 -13.32 7.69
N GLU A 61 -5.38 -12.09 7.99
CA GLU A 61 -6.33 -11.10 8.51
C GLU A 61 -7.37 -10.69 7.48
N VAL A 62 -7.00 -10.65 6.21
CA VAL A 62 -7.93 -10.24 5.16
C VAL A 62 -8.62 -11.43 4.48
N GLY A 63 -8.38 -12.64 4.95
CA GLY A 63 -9.04 -13.82 4.39
C GLY A 63 -8.52 -14.22 3.02
N MET A 64 -7.27 -13.93 2.72
CA MET A 64 -6.64 -14.29 1.45
C MET A 64 -5.51 -15.26 1.67
N THR A 65 -5.15 -16.01 0.63
CA THR A 65 -3.90 -16.76 0.67
C THR A 65 -2.75 -15.79 0.53
N ARG A 66 -1.57 -16.21 0.99
CA ARG A 66 -0.36 -15.40 0.82
C ARG A 66 -0.13 -15.08 -0.66
N GLN A 67 -0.26 -16.11 -1.52
CA GLN A 67 -0.06 -15.93 -2.95
C GLN A 67 -1.09 -15.00 -3.55
N GLY A 68 -2.35 -15.11 -3.10
CA GLY A 68 -3.42 -14.23 -3.57
C GLY A 68 -3.14 -12.78 -3.21
N LEU A 69 -2.67 -12.54 -1.98
CA LEU A 69 -2.34 -11.18 -1.57
C LEU A 69 -1.17 -10.63 -2.37
N GLN A 70 -0.13 -11.44 -2.57
CA GLN A 70 1.02 -11.01 -3.36
C GLN A 70 0.63 -10.68 -4.79
N LYS A 71 -0.24 -11.49 -5.39
CA LYS A 71 -0.71 -11.24 -6.74
C LYS A 71 -1.55 -9.96 -6.82
N ALA A 72 -2.42 -9.77 -5.84
CA ALA A 72 -3.27 -8.57 -5.81
C ALA A 72 -2.44 -7.28 -5.73
N LEU A 73 -1.33 -7.33 -5.01
CA LEU A 73 -0.48 -6.16 -4.82
C LEU A 73 0.69 -6.08 -5.79
N SER A 74 0.75 -6.99 -6.77
CA SER A 74 1.84 -6.98 -7.75
C SER A 74 1.69 -5.81 -8.72
N SER A 75 2.75 -5.52 -9.46
CA SER A 75 2.76 -4.41 -10.41
C SER A 75 1.68 -4.55 -11.49
N LYS A 76 1.26 -5.78 -11.76
CA LYS A 76 0.20 -6.06 -12.73
C LYS A 76 -1.10 -6.41 -12.04
N GLY A 77 -1.18 -6.19 -10.74
CA GLY A 77 -2.37 -6.51 -9.98
C GLY A 77 -3.52 -5.57 -10.32
N ASN A 78 -4.71 -6.10 -10.16
CA ASN A 78 -5.93 -5.30 -10.30
C ASN A 78 -6.87 -5.74 -9.18
N PRO A 79 -6.54 -5.41 -7.93
CA PRO A 79 -7.30 -5.89 -6.79
C PRO A 79 -8.70 -5.31 -6.79
N ARG A 80 -9.64 -6.10 -6.30
CA ARG A 80 -11.01 -5.65 -6.14
C ARG A 80 -11.07 -4.64 -5.00
N LEU A 81 -12.10 -3.79 -5.07
CA LEU A 81 -12.28 -2.76 -4.04
C LEU A 81 -12.44 -3.38 -2.65
N ASP A 82 -13.15 -4.51 -2.54
CA ASP A 82 -13.33 -5.13 -1.25
C ASP A 82 -12.02 -5.65 -0.68
N ASN A 83 -11.11 -6.13 -1.54
CA ASN A 83 -9.78 -6.55 -1.09
C ASN A 83 -8.95 -5.36 -0.63
N ILE A 84 -8.99 -4.26 -1.36
CA ILE A 84 -8.27 -3.05 -0.96
C ILE A 84 -8.80 -2.54 0.37
N ASN A 85 -10.12 -2.51 0.51
CA ASN A 85 -10.73 -2.07 1.77
C ASN A 85 -10.30 -2.94 2.94
N ALA A 86 -10.30 -4.26 2.74
CA ALA A 86 -9.89 -5.19 3.79
C ALA A 86 -8.42 -4.99 4.17
N ILE A 87 -7.56 -4.78 3.19
CA ILE A 87 -6.13 -4.57 3.43
C ILE A 87 -5.93 -3.28 4.23
N VAL A 88 -6.58 -2.21 3.80
CA VAL A 88 -6.45 -0.91 4.47
C VAL A 88 -6.93 -1.01 5.92
N GLN A 89 -8.06 -1.70 6.14
CA GLN A 89 -8.58 -1.88 7.50
C GLN A 89 -7.65 -2.72 8.36
N ALA A 90 -7.07 -3.78 7.79
CA ALA A 90 -6.13 -4.61 8.53
C ALA A 90 -4.86 -3.85 8.91
N LEU A 91 -4.52 -2.82 8.15
CA LEU A 91 -3.39 -1.95 8.45
C LEU A 91 -3.73 -0.87 9.48
N GLY A 92 -4.98 -0.79 9.89
CA GLY A 92 -5.42 0.15 10.91
C GLY A 92 -6.02 1.44 10.38
N TYR A 93 -6.41 1.45 9.11
CA TYR A 93 -6.95 2.66 8.46
C TYR A 93 -8.28 2.33 7.83
N HIS A 94 -8.90 3.32 7.22
CA HIS A 94 -10.12 3.08 6.45
C HIS A 94 -10.13 4.00 5.24
N LEU A 95 -10.83 3.54 4.20
CA LEU A 95 -11.05 4.34 3.01
C LEU A 95 -12.21 5.29 3.26
N MET A 96 -12.06 6.53 2.82
CA MET A 96 -13.08 7.53 3.03
C MET A 96 -13.00 8.52 1.89
N PRO A 97 -14.14 8.85 1.27
CA PRO A 97 -14.15 9.89 0.25
C PRO A 97 -13.85 11.24 0.89
N GLN A 98 -13.16 12.07 0.14
CA GLN A 98 -12.85 13.41 0.58
C GLN A 98 -13.23 14.35 -0.53
N LYS A 99 -13.86 15.45 -0.17
CA LYS A 99 -14.27 16.42 -1.17
C LYS A 99 -13.05 17.03 -1.82
N GLN A 100 -13.08 17.12 -3.14
CA GLN A 100 -12.00 17.76 -3.88
C GLN A 100 -11.97 19.24 -3.55
N GLU A 101 -10.75 19.74 -3.45
CA GLU A 101 -10.57 21.19 -3.34
C GLU A 101 -10.86 21.79 -4.69
N GLN A 102 -11.72 22.79 -4.70
CA GLN A 102 -12.04 23.47 -5.94
C GLN A 102 -11.05 24.59 -6.13
N SER A 103 -10.50 24.66 -7.35
CA SER A 103 -9.71 25.81 -7.72
C SER A 103 -10.62 27.02 -7.75
N VAL A 104 -10.21 28.09 -7.12
CA VAL A 104 -10.92 29.35 -7.19
C VAL A 104 -10.34 30.10 -8.38
N GLU A 105 -11.20 30.31 -9.35
CA GLU A 105 -10.77 31.01 -10.57
C GLU A 105 -10.92 32.50 -10.40
#